data_77ddc45956778167fe6837252061cd6c
#
_entry.id   77ddc45956778167fe6837252061cd6c
#
_cell.length_a   1.000
_cell.length_b   1.000
_cell.length_c   1.000
_cell.angle_alpha   90.00
_cell.angle_beta   90.00
_cell.angle_gamma   90.00
#
_symmetry.space_group_name_H-M   'P 1'
#
loop_
_entity.id
_entity.type
_entity.pdbx_description
1 polymer ?
#
loop_
_entity_poly.entity_id
_entity_poly.type
_entity_poly.pdbx_seq_one_letter_code
_entity_poly.pdbx_strand_id
1 'polypeptide(L)'
;MASLLIRGFAFGFAIAASPGPIFFLCLRRSLLRGWLTGLVSGLGVATADAFYAAVAVFGVAAVVTTALAPAARWLALAGGLALVLIGVRAVVSTPETGKLTTNVSGAGLAWAYTSILGLTITNPATIISFAALAAALGAGLSGSWTNPALVVAGVGLGSASWWLILAAITTALRARITPAVARTIGIVSGLAIAGLGAVAVVASLGQ
;
A
#
# COMPACT_ATOMS: atom_id res chain seq x y z
N MET A 1 15.64 -23.24 -2.32
CA MET A 1 15.75 -21.83 -2.79
C MET A 1 14.47 -21.36 -3.47
N ALA A 2 13.99 -22.01 -4.52
CA ALA A 2 12.74 -21.64 -5.21
C ALA A 2 11.51 -21.55 -4.27
N SER A 3 11.41 -22.45 -3.29
CA SER A 3 10.28 -22.45 -2.33
C SER A 3 10.21 -21.19 -1.48
N LEU A 4 11.32 -20.56 -1.11
CA LEU A 4 11.33 -19.32 -0.32
C LEU A 4 10.91 -18.11 -1.16
N LEU A 5 11.38 -18.04 -2.39
CA LEU A 5 10.94 -17.01 -3.34
C LEU A 5 9.43 -17.09 -3.59
N ILE A 6 8.91 -18.32 -3.82
CA ILE A 6 7.48 -18.55 -4.07
C ILE A 6 6.64 -18.21 -2.83
N ARG A 7 7.09 -18.58 -1.64
CA ARG A 7 6.39 -18.22 -0.38
C ARG A 7 6.38 -16.70 -0.16
N GLY A 8 7.53 -16.05 -0.37
CA GLY A 8 7.62 -14.59 -0.33
C GLY A 8 6.68 -13.94 -1.36
N PHE A 9 6.68 -14.43 -2.59
CA PHE A 9 5.80 -13.96 -3.66
C PHE A 9 4.32 -14.10 -3.29
N ALA A 10 3.89 -15.28 -2.85
CA ALA A 10 2.50 -15.51 -2.46
C ALA A 10 2.08 -14.59 -1.30
N PHE A 11 2.95 -14.39 -0.32
CA PHE A 11 2.68 -13.49 0.80
C PHE A 11 2.58 -12.03 0.35
N GLY A 12 3.55 -11.54 -0.42
CA GLY A 12 3.53 -10.16 -0.93
C GLY A 12 2.32 -9.88 -1.84
N PHE A 13 1.98 -10.85 -2.69
CA PHE A 13 0.79 -10.77 -3.54
C PHE A 13 -0.50 -10.71 -2.69
N ALA A 14 -0.64 -11.59 -1.69
CA ALA A 14 -1.83 -11.67 -0.82
C ALA A 14 -2.00 -10.38 0.01
N ILE A 15 -0.92 -9.84 0.57
CA ILE A 15 -0.97 -8.57 1.30
C ILE A 15 -1.38 -7.41 0.39
N ALA A 16 -0.76 -7.29 -0.77
CA ALA A 16 -1.08 -6.23 -1.73
C ALA A 16 -2.51 -6.32 -2.25
N ALA A 17 -3.05 -7.55 -2.42
CA ALA A 17 -4.41 -7.80 -2.85
C ALA A 17 -5.46 -7.52 -1.75
N SER A 18 -5.05 -7.38 -0.50
CA SER A 18 -5.96 -7.17 0.62
C SER A 18 -6.63 -5.80 0.54
N PRO A 19 -7.98 -5.74 0.61
CA PRO A 19 -8.72 -4.48 0.56
C PRO A 19 -8.43 -3.64 1.80
N GLY A 20 -7.77 -2.51 1.59
CA GLY A 20 -7.44 -1.55 2.64
C GLY A 20 -7.44 -0.11 2.10
N PRO A 21 -7.15 0.90 2.94
CA PRO A 21 -7.17 2.30 2.49
C PRO A 21 -6.19 2.55 1.33
N ILE A 22 -5.03 1.91 1.36
CA ILE A 22 -4.00 2.03 0.32
C ILE A 22 -4.50 1.41 -1.00
N PHE A 23 -5.17 0.23 -0.93
CA PHE A 23 -5.78 -0.42 -2.09
C PHE A 23 -6.77 0.53 -2.77
N PHE A 24 -7.73 1.10 -2.03
CA PHE A 24 -8.74 2.02 -2.58
C PHE A 24 -8.11 3.29 -3.15
N LEU A 25 -7.04 3.80 -2.54
CA LEU A 25 -6.34 4.97 -3.03
C LEU A 25 -5.60 4.69 -4.37
N CYS A 26 -4.91 3.56 -4.47
CA CYS A 26 -4.25 3.14 -5.70
C CYS A 26 -5.27 2.84 -6.81
N LEU A 27 -6.35 2.12 -6.49
CA LEU A 27 -7.45 1.84 -7.41
C LEU A 27 -8.04 3.16 -7.96
N ARG A 28 -8.36 4.10 -7.08
CA ARG A 28 -8.88 5.41 -7.47
C ARG A 28 -7.89 6.17 -8.37
N ARG A 29 -6.60 6.18 -8.02
CA ARG A 29 -5.57 6.85 -8.84
C ARG A 29 -5.46 6.21 -10.21
N SER A 30 -5.48 4.88 -10.29
CA SER A 30 -5.41 4.14 -11.55
C SER A 30 -6.61 4.46 -12.46
N LEU A 31 -7.82 4.44 -11.90
CA LEU A 31 -9.05 4.69 -12.64
C LEU A 31 -9.19 6.16 -13.10
N LEU A 32 -8.88 7.12 -12.22
CA LEU A 32 -9.13 8.54 -12.50
C LEU A 32 -7.93 9.26 -13.13
N ARG A 33 -6.69 8.91 -12.77
CA ARG A 33 -5.47 9.57 -13.24
C ARG A 33 -4.68 8.76 -14.28
N GLY A 34 -5.08 7.52 -14.52
CA GLY A 34 -4.48 6.65 -15.52
C GLY A 34 -3.59 5.55 -14.93
N TRP A 35 -3.39 4.53 -15.75
CA TRP A 35 -2.70 3.30 -15.37
C TRP A 35 -1.29 3.54 -14.82
N LEU A 36 -0.54 4.47 -15.44
CA LEU A 36 0.83 4.77 -15.04
C LEU A 36 0.88 5.36 -13.62
N THR A 37 -0.04 6.28 -13.29
CA THR A 37 -0.14 6.85 -11.93
C THR A 37 -0.52 5.78 -10.91
N GLY A 38 -1.43 4.87 -11.29
CA GLY A 38 -1.81 3.72 -10.46
C GLY A 38 -0.65 2.76 -10.25
N LEU A 39 0.05 2.38 -11.33
CA LEU A 39 1.21 1.48 -11.27
C LEU A 39 2.34 2.08 -10.41
N VAL A 40 2.72 3.33 -10.67
CA VAL A 40 3.78 4.02 -9.90
C VAL A 40 3.41 4.15 -8.42
N SER A 41 2.13 4.41 -8.10
CA SER A 41 1.64 4.34 -6.73
C SER A 41 1.81 2.93 -6.15
N GLY A 42 1.40 1.90 -6.89
CA GLY A 42 1.55 0.50 -6.47
C GLY A 42 3.01 0.08 -6.27
N LEU A 43 3.93 0.58 -7.10
CA LEU A 43 5.37 0.35 -6.88
C LEU A 43 5.86 1.00 -5.58
N GLY A 44 5.28 2.13 -5.16
CA GLY A 44 5.52 2.70 -3.83
C GLY A 44 5.09 1.74 -2.71
N VAL A 45 3.94 1.05 -2.85
CA VAL A 45 3.52 0.00 -1.91
C VAL A 45 4.52 -1.17 -1.94
N ALA A 46 4.84 -1.68 -3.12
CA ALA A 46 5.74 -2.82 -3.26
C ALA A 46 7.14 -2.56 -2.65
N THR A 47 7.62 -1.32 -2.73
CA THR A 47 8.86 -0.89 -2.08
C THR A 47 8.72 -0.92 -0.55
N ALA A 48 7.61 -0.43 0.01
CA ALA A 48 7.34 -0.49 1.44
C ALA A 48 7.21 -1.95 1.92
N ASP A 49 6.52 -2.80 1.16
CA ASP A 49 6.35 -4.22 1.47
C ASP A 49 7.71 -4.94 1.47
N ALA A 50 8.56 -4.70 0.47
CA ALA A 50 9.91 -5.25 0.43
C ALA A 50 10.78 -4.74 1.60
N PHE A 51 10.66 -3.46 1.96
CA PHE A 51 11.34 -2.90 3.12
C PHE A 51 10.90 -3.60 4.42
N TYR A 52 9.59 -3.74 4.65
CA TYR A 52 9.09 -4.44 5.82
C TYR A 52 9.45 -5.93 5.83
N ALA A 53 9.43 -6.58 4.67
CA ALA A 53 9.92 -7.95 4.55
C ALA A 53 11.39 -8.06 4.94
N ALA A 54 12.24 -7.11 4.52
CA ALA A 54 13.65 -7.07 4.93
C ALA A 54 13.78 -6.91 6.45
N VAL A 55 13.07 -5.95 7.04
CA VAL A 55 13.04 -5.74 8.50
C VAL A 55 12.60 -7.01 9.23
N ALA A 56 11.56 -7.69 8.75
CA ALA A 56 11.03 -8.91 9.34
C ALA A 56 12.03 -10.07 9.28
N VAL A 57 12.62 -10.28 8.11
CA VAL A 57 13.42 -11.48 7.79
C VAL A 57 14.85 -11.39 8.32
N PHE A 58 15.44 -10.19 8.34
CA PHE A 58 16.80 -10.00 8.88
C PHE A 58 16.84 -9.89 10.41
N GLY A 59 15.72 -10.16 11.09
CA GLY A 59 15.67 -10.20 12.55
C GLY A 59 15.73 -8.82 13.23
N VAL A 60 15.70 -7.74 12.43
CA VAL A 60 15.70 -6.36 12.94
C VAL A 60 14.31 -6.00 13.50
N ALA A 61 13.30 -6.81 13.24
CA ALA A 61 11.92 -6.56 13.66
C ALA A 61 11.78 -6.27 15.16
N ALA A 62 12.46 -7.05 16.02
CA ALA A 62 12.42 -6.82 17.47
C ALA A 62 13.06 -5.48 17.86
N VAL A 63 14.17 -5.10 17.21
CA VAL A 63 14.85 -3.81 17.47
C VAL A 63 14.00 -2.65 16.95
N VAL A 64 13.43 -2.80 15.75
CA VAL A 64 12.58 -1.76 15.13
C VAL A 64 11.28 -1.58 15.91
N THR A 65 10.64 -2.66 16.35
CA THR A 65 9.40 -2.57 17.14
C THR A 65 9.65 -1.93 18.51
N THR A 66 10.74 -2.27 19.19
CA THR A 66 11.10 -1.63 20.47
C THR A 66 11.52 -0.16 20.28
N ALA A 67 12.31 0.14 19.26
CA ALA A 67 12.74 1.51 18.98
C ALA A 67 11.58 2.42 18.51
N LEU A 68 10.63 1.87 17.75
CA LEU A 68 9.47 2.61 17.25
C LEU A 68 8.26 2.54 18.19
N ALA A 69 8.26 1.68 19.21
CA ALA A 69 7.14 1.59 20.16
C ALA A 69 6.71 2.94 20.73
N PRO A 70 7.61 3.85 21.15
CA PRO A 70 7.22 5.18 21.63
C PRO A 70 6.60 6.07 20.54
N ALA A 71 6.96 5.85 19.29
CA ALA A 71 6.47 6.63 18.16
C ALA A 71 5.27 5.99 17.44
N ALA A 72 5.00 4.70 17.69
CA ALA A 72 4.00 3.92 16.96
C ALA A 72 2.60 4.56 17.03
N ARG A 73 2.20 5.04 18.20
CA ARG A 73 0.94 5.77 18.42
C ARG A 73 0.86 7.03 17.56
N TRP A 74 1.91 7.84 17.56
CA TRP A 74 1.96 9.08 16.79
C TRP A 74 1.98 8.85 15.28
N LEU A 75 2.70 7.82 14.84
CA LEU A 75 2.71 7.39 13.44
C LEU A 75 1.32 6.91 12.99
N ALA A 76 0.65 6.10 13.82
CA ALA A 76 -0.71 5.63 13.55
C ALA A 76 -1.72 6.79 13.53
N LEU A 77 -1.62 7.75 14.45
CA LEU A 77 -2.42 8.97 14.45
C LEU A 77 -2.20 9.80 13.19
N ALA A 78 -0.96 10.10 12.86
CA ALA A 78 -0.62 10.90 11.68
C ALA A 78 -1.08 10.23 10.38
N GLY A 79 -0.80 8.92 10.22
CA GLY A 79 -1.24 8.14 9.07
C GLY A 79 -2.77 8.05 8.96
N GLY A 80 -3.44 7.80 10.08
CA GLY A 80 -4.90 7.74 10.16
C GLY A 80 -5.55 9.09 9.81
N LEU A 81 -5.06 10.20 10.36
CA LEU A 81 -5.54 11.54 10.02
C LEU A 81 -5.31 11.88 8.55
N ALA A 82 -4.14 11.55 8.00
CA ALA A 82 -3.87 11.74 6.59
C ALA A 82 -4.86 10.98 5.70
N LEU A 83 -5.18 9.73 6.06
CA LEU A 83 -6.18 8.92 5.35
C LEU A 83 -7.58 9.52 5.47
N VAL A 84 -8.00 9.99 6.65
CA VAL A 84 -9.28 10.70 6.81
C VAL A 84 -9.35 11.91 5.91
N LEU A 85 -8.33 12.76 5.90
CA LEU A 85 -8.28 13.96 5.05
C LEU A 85 -8.33 13.61 3.57
N ILE A 86 -7.58 12.60 3.13
CA ILE A 86 -7.58 12.13 1.74
C ILE A 86 -8.96 11.57 1.37
N GLY A 87 -9.57 10.78 2.24
CA GLY A 87 -10.87 10.18 2.03
C GLY A 87 -11.99 11.23 1.95
N VAL A 88 -12.03 12.17 2.87
CA VAL A 88 -12.98 13.30 2.84
C VAL A 88 -12.79 14.12 1.56
N ARG A 89 -11.54 14.46 1.22
CA ARG A 89 -11.24 15.17 -0.03
C ARG A 89 -11.72 14.41 -1.26
N ALA A 90 -11.62 13.07 -1.25
CA ALA A 90 -12.09 12.23 -2.35
C ALA A 90 -13.62 12.24 -2.48
N VAL A 91 -14.36 12.34 -1.36
CA VAL A 91 -15.83 12.45 -1.34
C VAL A 91 -16.30 13.81 -1.86
N VAL A 92 -15.70 14.88 -1.38
CA VAL A 92 -16.17 16.25 -1.72
C VAL A 92 -15.67 16.74 -3.07
N SER A 93 -14.54 16.22 -3.57
CA SER A 93 -14.00 16.62 -4.89
C SER A 93 -14.88 16.08 -5.99
N THR A 94 -15.30 16.95 -6.91
CA THR A 94 -15.88 16.52 -8.18
C THR A 94 -14.75 15.98 -9.07
N PRO A 95 -14.82 14.73 -9.55
CA PRO A 95 -13.83 14.25 -10.49
C PRO A 95 -13.88 15.09 -11.76
N GLU A 96 -12.80 15.76 -12.11
CA GLU A 96 -12.67 16.39 -13.43
C GLU A 96 -12.57 15.27 -14.47
N THR A 97 -13.70 14.88 -15.05
CA THR A 97 -13.78 13.89 -16.12
C THR A 97 -13.42 14.47 -17.50
N GLY A 98 -13.15 15.76 -17.56
CA GLY A 98 -12.98 16.50 -18.83
C GLY A 98 -11.62 16.43 -19.49
N LYS A 99 -10.56 16.04 -18.78
CA LYS A 99 -9.23 15.86 -19.37
C LYS A 99 -8.52 14.73 -18.64
N LEU A 100 -8.71 13.52 -19.13
CA LEU A 100 -7.82 12.41 -18.83
C LEU A 100 -6.46 12.75 -19.45
N THR A 101 -5.73 13.66 -18.80
CA THR A 101 -4.40 14.07 -19.27
C THR A 101 -3.50 12.85 -19.19
N THR A 102 -3.19 12.30 -20.36
CA THR A 102 -2.19 11.26 -20.55
C THR A 102 -0.77 11.75 -20.23
N ASN A 103 -0.58 13.07 -20.14
CA ASN A 103 0.68 13.68 -19.75
C ASN A 103 0.74 13.92 -18.24
N VAL A 104 1.08 12.87 -17.51
CA VAL A 104 1.47 13.00 -16.11
C VAL A 104 2.91 13.49 -16.08
N SER A 105 3.14 14.67 -15.51
CA SER A 105 4.50 15.19 -15.32
C SER A 105 5.33 14.25 -14.43
N GLY A 106 6.65 14.21 -14.64
CA GLY A 106 7.53 13.42 -13.78
C GLY A 106 7.38 13.77 -12.30
N ALA A 107 7.16 15.04 -11.96
CA ALA A 107 6.86 15.48 -10.59
C ALA A 107 5.54 14.87 -10.06
N GLY A 108 4.53 14.73 -10.89
CA GLY A 108 3.27 14.08 -10.50
C GLY A 108 3.43 12.58 -10.22
N LEU A 109 4.28 11.89 -10.98
CA LEU A 109 4.61 10.47 -10.74
C LEU A 109 5.46 10.31 -9.47
N ALA A 110 6.46 11.15 -9.26
CA ALA A 110 7.26 11.15 -8.04
C ALA A 110 6.38 11.35 -6.80
N TRP A 111 5.43 12.30 -6.85
CA TRP A 111 4.45 12.49 -5.79
C TRP A 111 3.53 11.28 -5.62
N ALA A 112 3.09 10.64 -6.70
CA ALA A 112 2.28 9.44 -6.64
C ALA A 112 3.00 8.30 -5.91
N TYR A 113 4.29 8.10 -6.18
CA TYR A 113 5.14 7.12 -5.54
C TYR A 113 5.38 7.46 -4.06
N THR A 114 5.94 8.63 -3.77
CA THR A 114 6.40 9.01 -2.43
C THR A 114 5.26 9.14 -1.43
N SER A 115 4.11 9.68 -1.86
CA SER A 115 2.93 9.79 -1.00
C SER A 115 2.36 8.43 -0.59
N ILE A 116 2.35 7.45 -1.50
CA ILE A 116 1.92 6.08 -1.18
C ILE A 116 2.97 5.35 -0.35
N LEU A 117 4.23 5.48 -0.69
CA LEU A 117 5.33 4.91 0.10
C LEU A 117 5.21 5.37 1.57
N GLY A 118 5.09 6.67 1.81
CA GLY A 118 4.94 7.23 3.14
C GLY A 118 3.68 6.72 3.86
N LEU A 119 2.52 6.71 3.18
CA LEU A 119 1.28 6.18 3.74
C LEU A 119 1.37 4.69 4.07
N THR A 120 2.06 3.89 3.25
CA THR A 120 2.21 2.45 3.50
C THR A 120 3.17 2.19 4.67
N ILE A 121 4.26 2.94 4.76
CA ILE A 121 5.21 2.84 5.88
C ILE A 121 4.55 3.24 7.21
N THR A 122 3.63 4.19 7.22
CA THR A 122 2.92 4.59 8.44
C THR A 122 1.63 3.81 8.69
N ASN A 123 1.29 2.86 7.83
CA ASN A 123 0.05 2.10 7.94
C ASN A 123 0.17 0.98 8.99
N PRO A 124 -0.59 1.04 10.09
CA PRO A 124 -0.51 0.04 11.14
C PRO A 124 -0.90 -1.37 10.67
N ALA A 125 -1.81 -1.49 9.69
CA ALA A 125 -2.17 -2.79 9.15
C ALA A 125 -0.99 -3.46 8.41
N THR A 126 -0.17 -2.68 7.69
CA THR A 126 1.04 -3.18 7.04
C THR A 126 2.05 -3.64 8.09
N ILE A 127 2.29 -2.84 9.12
CA ILE A 127 3.23 -3.16 10.22
C ILE A 127 2.82 -4.48 10.89
N ILE A 128 1.53 -4.63 11.25
CA ILE A 128 1.00 -5.85 11.89
C ILE A 128 1.15 -7.06 10.97
N SER A 129 0.85 -6.92 9.68
CA SER A 129 0.97 -8.01 8.71
C SER A 129 2.41 -8.52 8.59
N PHE A 130 3.39 -7.62 8.56
CA PHE A 130 4.80 -8.00 8.49
C PHE A 130 5.36 -8.48 9.83
N ALA A 131 4.84 -8.01 10.97
CA ALA A 131 5.14 -8.58 12.27
C ALA A 131 4.64 -10.04 12.36
N ALA A 132 3.44 -10.34 11.84
CA ALA A 132 2.93 -11.71 11.73
C ALA A 132 3.80 -12.57 10.79
N LEU A 133 4.28 -12.03 9.68
CA LEU A 133 5.24 -12.72 8.82
C LEU A 133 6.54 -13.04 9.58
N ALA A 134 7.09 -12.09 10.32
CA ALA A 134 8.29 -12.30 11.11
C ALA A 134 8.10 -13.43 12.14
N ALA A 135 6.95 -13.46 12.81
CA ALA A 135 6.60 -14.52 13.76
C ALA A 135 6.44 -15.89 13.06
N ALA A 136 5.80 -15.94 11.88
CA ALA A 136 5.59 -17.17 11.13
C ALA A 136 6.88 -17.74 10.52
N LEU A 137 7.82 -16.89 10.13
CA LEU A 137 9.12 -17.31 9.61
C LEU A 137 10.03 -17.84 10.75
N GLY A 138 9.81 -17.38 11.98
CA GLY A 138 10.50 -17.83 13.18
C GLY A 138 12.02 -17.74 13.11
N ALA A 139 12.72 -18.46 13.97
CA ALA A 139 14.17 -18.59 13.96
C ALA A 139 14.74 -19.48 12.82
N GLY A 140 13.90 -19.86 11.84
CA GLY A 140 14.24 -20.84 10.80
C GLY A 140 15.10 -20.32 9.64
N LEU A 141 15.42 -19.03 9.58
CA LEU A 141 16.25 -18.44 8.52
C LEU A 141 17.71 -18.23 8.96
N SER A 142 18.14 -18.94 9.99
CA SER A 142 19.53 -18.94 10.45
C SER A 142 20.45 -19.62 9.43
N GLY A 143 21.38 -18.91 8.85
CA GLY A 143 22.52 -19.52 8.22
C GLY A 143 23.06 -18.86 6.95
N SER A 144 22.29 -18.38 6.00
CA SER A 144 22.83 -17.75 4.77
C SER A 144 22.06 -16.50 4.40
N TRP A 145 22.78 -15.40 4.12
CA TRP A 145 22.22 -14.13 3.66
C TRP A 145 21.39 -14.24 2.37
N THR A 146 21.60 -15.29 1.58
CA THR A 146 20.85 -15.53 0.35
C THR A 146 19.41 -15.95 0.60
N ASN A 147 19.13 -16.66 1.70
CA ASN A 147 17.78 -17.12 2.01
C ASN A 147 16.82 -15.96 2.37
N PRO A 148 17.21 -15.05 3.30
CA PRO A 148 16.45 -13.84 3.57
C PRO A 148 16.18 -12.98 2.32
N ALA A 149 17.19 -12.75 1.50
CA ALA A 149 17.07 -11.95 0.29
C ALA A 149 16.04 -12.51 -0.71
N LEU A 150 15.94 -13.85 -0.82
CA LEU A 150 14.94 -14.50 -1.68
C LEU A 150 13.51 -14.24 -1.19
N VAL A 151 13.27 -14.22 0.13
CA VAL A 151 11.96 -13.89 0.68
C VAL A 151 11.62 -12.43 0.40
N VAL A 152 12.55 -11.52 0.64
CA VAL A 152 12.37 -10.08 0.37
C VAL A 152 12.07 -9.83 -1.12
N ALA A 153 12.87 -10.42 -2.01
CA ALA A 153 12.64 -10.34 -3.44
C ALA A 153 11.28 -10.92 -3.84
N GLY A 154 10.92 -12.06 -3.28
CA GLY A 154 9.60 -12.68 -3.48
C GLY A 154 8.48 -11.73 -3.09
N VAL A 155 8.52 -11.16 -1.88
CA VAL A 155 7.50 -10.22 -1.40
C VAL A 155 7.38 -9.00 -2.31
N GLY A 156 8.51 -8.37 -2.66
CA GLY A 156 8.51 -7.23 -3.57
C GLY A 156 7.93 -7.54 -4.96
N LEU A 157 8.32 -8.69 -5.54
CA LEU A 157 7.80 -9.15 -6.82
C LEU A 157 6.31 -9.50 -6.76
N GLY A 158 5.87 -10.18 -5.70
CA GLY A 158 4.46 -10.52 -5.50
C GLY A 158 3.58 -9.27 -5.39
N SER A 159 3.98 -8.32 -4.55
CA SER A 159 3.29 -7.04 -4.42
C SER A 159 3.29 -6.26 -5.74
N ALA A 160 4.44 -6.10 -6.39
CA ALA A 160 4.53 -5.41 -7.68
C ALA A 160 3.65 -6.05 -8.77
N SER A 161 3.61 -7.40 -8.80
CA SER A 161 2.77 -8.14 -9.74
C SER A 161 1.28 -7.85 -9.54
N TRP A 162 0.81 -7.79 -8.30
CA TRP A 162 -0.57 -7.40 -8.00
C TRP A 162 -0.90 -6.01 -8.54
N TRP A 163 -0.03 -5.03 -8.26
CA TRP A 163 -0.25 -3.65 -8.72
C TRP A 163 -0.20 -3.51 -10.24
N LEU A 164 0.62 -4.30 -10.91
CA LEU A 164 0.64 -4.38 -12.38
C LEU A 164 -0.68 -4.95 -12.92
N ILE A 165 -1.18 -6.03 -12.32
CA ILE A 165 -2.47 -6.63 -12.67
C ILE A 165 -3.61 -5.63 -12.45
N LEU A 166 -3.63 -4.96 -11.30
CA LEU A 166 -4.65 -3.96 -11.00
C LEU A 166 -4.61 -2.79 -12.01
N ALA A 167 -3.42 -2.31 -12.35
CA ALA A 167 -3.24 -1.25 -13.35
C ALA A 167 -3.72 -1.71 -14.75
N ALA A 168 -3.46 -2.95 -15.14
CA ALA A 168 -3.93 -3.53 -16.40
C ALA A 168 -5.47 -3.63 -16.43
N ILE A 169 -6.07 -4.18 -15.38
CA ILE A 169 -7.54 -4.30 -15.25
C ILE A 169 -8.19 -2.93 -15.30
N THR A 170 -7.68 -1.96 -14.55
CA THR A 170 -8.24 -0.60 -14.51
C THR A 170 -8.12 0.10 -15.86
N THR A 171 -7.07 -0.18 -16.63
CA THR A 171 -6.92 0.33 -18.00
C THR A 171 -8.02 -0.21 -18.91
N ALA A 172 -8.28 -1.51 -18.87
CA ALA A 172 -9.33 -2.13 -19.67
C ALA A 172 -10.74 -1.61 -19.30
N LEU A 173 -10.98 -1.33 -18.02
CA LEU A 173 -12.24 -0.81 -17.53
C LEU A 173 -12.42 0.70 -17.78
N ARG A 174 -11.34 1.43 -17.99
CA ARG A 174 -11.35 2.90 -18.08
C ARG A 174 -12.25 3.45 -19.19
N ALA A 175 -12.31 2.75 -20.32
CA ALA A 175 -13.18 3.13 -21.45
C ALA A 175 -14.68 3.12 -21.09
N ARG A 176 -15.08 2.43 -20.02
CA ARG A 176 -16.45 2.34 -19.52
C ARG A 176 -16.77 3.30 -18.38
N ILE A 177 -15.79 4.13 -17.96
CA ILE A 177 -15.97 5.06 -16.85
C ILE A 177 -16.70 6.31 -17.35
N THR A 178 -17.99 6.40 -17.04
CA THR A 178 -18.79 7.61 -17.21
C THR A 178 -18.53 8.60 -16.05
N PRO A 179 -18.91 9.90 -16.20
CA PRO A 179 -18.83 10.87 -15.10
C PRO A 179 -19.55 10.39 -13.83
N ALA A 180 -20.69 9.72 -13.96
CA ALA A 180 -21.44 9.16 -12.84
C ALA A 180 -20.65 8.05 -12.14
N VAL A 181 -20.07 7.11 -12.91
CA VAL A 181 -19.22 6.03 -12.38
C VAL A 181 -17.99 6.60 -11.69
N ALA A 182 -17.32 7.61 -12.28
CA ALA A 182 -16.18 8.27 -11.67
C ALA A 182 -16.55 8.93 -10.32
N ARG A 183 -17.72 9.56 -10.24
CA ARG A 183 -18.25 10.14 -9.00
C ARG A 183 -18.52 9.07 -7.95
N THR A 184 -19.17 7.97 -8.32
CA THR A 184 -19.42 6.84 -7.41
C THR A 184 -18.13 6.24 -6.88
N ILE A 185 -17.15 6.00 -7.74
CA ILE A 185 -15.81 5.53 -7.34
C ILE A 185 -15.17 6.52 -6.34
N GLY A 186 -15.26 7.84 -6.61
CA GLY A 186 -14.75 8.87 -5.72
C GLY A 186 -15.38 8.81 -4.33
N ILE A 187 -16.71 8.69 -4.26
CA ILE A 187 -17.46 8.61 -3.00
C ILE A 187 -17.16 7.31 -2.26
N VAL A 188 -17.33 6.16 -2.93
CA VAL A 188 -17.15 4.84 -2.28
C VAL A 188 -15.72 4.66 -1.77
N SER A 189 -14.73 4.93 -2.61
CA SER A 189 -13.32 4.83 -2.19
C SER A 189 -12.97 5.88 -1.12
N GLY A 190 -13.51 7.09 -1.23
CA GLY A 190 -13.31 8.14 -0.24
C GLY A 190 -13.88 7.78 1.13
N LEU A 191 -15.10 7.25 1.18
CA LEU A 191 -15.72 6.77 2.42
C LEU A 191 -14.95 5.60 3.02
N ALA A 192 -14.52 4.64 2.19
CA ALA A 192 -13.72 3.50 2.65
C ALA A 192 -12.37 3.98 3.24
N ILE A 193 -11.66 4.89 2.55
CA ILE A 193 -10.39 5.44 3.02
C ILE A 193 -10.58 6.23 4.32
N ALA A 194 -11.59 7.11 4.38
CA ALA A 194 -11.87 7.91 5.57
C ALA A 194 -12.29 7.04 6.76
N GLY A 195 -13.16 6.06 6.54
CA GLY A 195 -13.61 5.13 7.57
C GLY A 195 -12.47 4.32 8.17
N LEU A 196 -11.62 3.72 7.32
CA LEU A 196 -10.44 2.98 7.76
C LEU A 196 -9.41 3.88 8.45
N GLY A 197 -9.24 5.13 7.98
CA GLY A 197 -8.42 6.13 8.65
C GLY A 197 -8.96 6.50 10.04
N ALA A 198 -10.28 6.67 10.17
CA ALA A 198 -10.92 6.94 11.45
C ALA A 198 -10.76 5.78 12.45
N VAL A 199 -10.90 4.53 11.98
CA VAL A 199 -10.62 3.34 12.81
C VAL A 199 -9.19 3.35 13.32
N ALA A 200 -8.20 3.67 12.46
CA ALA A 200 -6.80 3.75 12.87
C ALA A 200 -6.57 4.84 13.92
N VAL A 201 -7.22 6.01 13.78
CA VAL A 201 -7.15 7.10 14.77
C VAL A 201 -7.74 6.66 16.10
N VAL A 202 -8.96 6.10 16.11
CA VAL A 202 -9.64 5.66 17.34
C VAL A 202 -8.83 4.58 18.05
N ALA A 203 -8.33 3.58 17.31
CA ALA A 203 -7.50 2.51 17.85
C ALA A 203 -6.21 3.05 18.49
N SER A 204 -5.62 4.11 17.94
CA SER A 204 -4.41 4.71 18.51
C SER A 204 -4.65 5.61 19.73
N LEU A 205 -5.88 6.08 19.93
CA LEU A 205 -6.26 6.85 21.14
C LEU A 205 -6.58 5.95 22.34
N GLY A 206 -6.94 4.68 22.07
CA GLY A 206 -7.26 3.69 23.11
C GLY A 206 -6.03 2.95 23.67
N GLN A 207 -4.83 3.19 23.13
CA GLN A 207 -3.55 2.69 23.64
C GLN A 207 -2.83 3.76 24.47
#